data_e68d47831c24abf1f80cc92c570a897b
#
_entry.id   e68d47831c24abf1f80cc92c570a897b
#
_cell.length_a   1.000
_cell.length_b   1.000
_cell.length_c   1.000
_cell.angle_alpha   90.00
_cell.angle_beta   90.00
_cell.angle_gamma   90.00
#
_symmetry.space_group_name_H-M   'P 1'
#
loop_
_entity.id
_entity.type
_entity.pdbx_description
1 polymer ?
#
loop_
_entity_poly.entity_id
_entity_poly.type
_entity_poly.pdbx_seq_one_letter_code
_entity_poly.pdbx_strand_id
1 'polypeptide(L)'
;MADSSFQDKRKVRRFRISLPVRVRGENSSGIQFEELSRSIDVNGNGALFLLKQDLKRGTRLKVSLPLPRAMRKNAFFKPVYETVAVVVRIEPSANSELRRIAVRFRSESIKFLRRAS
;
A
#
# COMPACT_ATOMS: atom_id res chain seq x y z
N MET A 1 -15.70 -18.12 19.39
CA MET A 1 -15.36 -17.64 19.52
C MET A 1 -14.17 -16.98 19.81
N ALA A 2 -13.21 -17.60 20.28
CA ALA A 2 -11.98 -16.95 20.60
C ALA A 2 -11.43 -16.20 19.45
N ASP A 3 -11.71 -16.64 18.30
CA ASP A 3 -11.24 -15.97 17.14
C ASP A 3 -11.69 -14.58 17.03
N SER A 4 -12.88 -14.33 17.41
CA SER A 4 -13.34 -13.01 17.25
C SER A 4 -12.60 -12.10 18.18
N SER A 5 -12.14 -12.58 19.29
CA SER A 5 -11.44 -11.69 20.16
C SER A 5 -10.10 -11.34 19.60
N PHE A 6 -9.53 -12.15 18.78
CA PHE A 6 -8.30 -11.81 18.21
C PHE A 6 -8.50 -10.69 17.25
N GLN A 7 -9.57 -10.73 16.51
CA GLN A 7 -9.86 -9.73 15.56
C GLN A 7 -9.98 -8.42 16.27
N ASP A 8 -10.60 -8.43 17.37
CA ASP A 8 -10.83 -7.20 18.10
C ASP A 8 -9.57 -6.54 18.57
N LYS A 9 -8.52 -7.28 18.72
CA LYS A 9 -7.30 -6.69 19.20
C LYS A 9 -6.61 -5.90 18.14
N ARG A 10 -7.00 -6.08 16.90
CA ARG A 10 -6.38 -5.33 15.86
C ARG A 10 -6.97 -3.96 15.84
N LYS A 11 -6.15 -2.97 15.88
CA LYS A 11 -6.63 -1.63 15.88
C LYS A 11 -6.81 -1.09 14.48
N VAL A 12 -6.28 -1.78 13.50
CA VAL A 12 -6.32 -1.31 12.14
C VAL A 12 -7.23 -2.17 11.31
N ARG A 13 -8.15 -1.53 10.61
CA ARG A 13 -9.05 -2.23 9.75
C ARG A 13 -8.37 -2.65 8.48
N ARG A 14 -8.62 -3.83 8.01
CA ARG A 14 -8.06 -4.35 6.77
C ARG A 14 -9.12 -4.43 5.73
N PHE A 15 -8.75 -4.06 4.52
CA PHE A 15 -9.66 -4.13 3.39
C PHE A 15 -9.04 -5.01 2.33
N ARG A 16 -9.64 -6.16 2.09
CA ARG A 16 -9.18 -7.06 1.06
C ARG A 16 -9.85 -6.69 -0.23
N ILE A 17 -9.40 -5.57 -0.78
CA ILE A 17 -9.97 -5.09 -2.00
C ILE A 17 -8.90 -4.89 -3.01
N SER A 18 -9.23 -5.17 -4.25
CA SER A 18 -8.33 -4.96 -5.35
C SER A 18 -8.48 -3.55 -5.86
N LEU A 19 -7.58 -2.67 -5.48
CA LEU A 19 -7.59 -1.30 -5.93
C LEU A 19 -6.43 -1.07 -6.88
N PRO A 20 -6.61 -0.21 -7.88
CA PRO A 20 -5.47 0.12 -8.73
C PRO A 20 -4.44 0.87 -7.90
N VAL A 21 -3.19 0.50 -8.07
CA VAL A 21 -2.10 1.11 -7.30
C VAL A 21 -1.05 1.56 -8.28
N ARG A 22 -0.57 2.79 -8.11
CA ARG A 22 0.55 3.28 -8.89
C ARG A 22 1.76 3.33 -7.97
N VAL A 23 2.85 2.69 -8.37
CA VAL A 23 4.04 2.60 -7.53
C VAL A 23 5.21 3.18 -8.30
N ARG A 24 5.93 4.09 -7.67
CA ARG A 24 7.10 4.70 -8.28
C ARG A 24 8.29 4.57 -7.34
N GLY A 25 9.45 4.39 -7.91
CA GLY A 25 10.66 4.30 -7.10
C GLY A 25 11.84 3.85 -7.93
N GLU A 26 12.85 3.37 -7.23
CA GLU A 26 14.06 2.90 -7.86
C GLU A 26 14.20 1.42 -7.53
N ASN A 27 14.43 0.59 -8.53
CA ASN A 27 14.52 -0.84 -8.28
C ASN A 27 15.93 -1.23 -7.83
N SER A 28 16.15 -2.52 -7.62
CA SER A 28 17.44 -3.01 -7.11
C SER A 28 18.61 -2.71 -8.02
N SER A 29 18.33 -2.49 -9.28
CA SER A 29 19.37 -2.16 -10.25
C SER A 29 19.61 -0.68 -10.38
N GLY A 30 18.96 0.13 -9.57
CA GLY A 30 19.13 1.57 -9.61
C GLY A 30 18.34 2.26 -10.71
N ILE A 31 17.35 1.59 -11.28
CA ILE A 31 16.57 2.15 -12.36
C ILE A 31 15.25 2.67 -11.83
N GLN A 32 14.93 3.90 -12.21
CA GLN A 32 13.66 4.51 -11.83
C GLN A 32 12.54 3.83 -12.58
N PHE A 33 11.44 3.60 -11.90
CA PHE A 33 10.30 2.94 -12.54
C PHE A 33 8.98 3.53 -12.04
N GLU A 34 7.96 3.29 -12.81
CA GLU A 34 6.59 3.57 -12.41
C GLU A 34 5.77 2.41 -12.92
N GLU A 35 5.07 1.74 -12.05
CA GLU A 35 4.33 0.56 -12.42
C GLU A 35 2.91 0.65 -11.88
N LEU A 36 1.94 0.26 -12.68
CA LEU A 36 0.55 0.18 -12.26
C LEU A 36 0.26 -1.25 -11.88
N SER A 37 -0.39 -1.44 -10.76
CA SER A 37 -0.70 -2.77 -10.28
C SER A 37 -2.03 -2.75 -9.54
N ARG A 38 -2.30 -3.77 -8.78
CA ARG A 38 -3.51 -3.84 -7.99
C ARG A 38 -3.17 -4.34 -6.61
N SER A 39 -3.88 -3.81 -5.63
CA SER A 39 -3.65 -4.23 -4.25
C SER A 39 -4.31 -5.57 -3.99
N ILE A 40 -3.80 -6.26 -3.00
CA ILE A 40 -4.40 -7.48 -2.49
C ILE A 40 -5.02 -7.16 -1.15
N ASP A 41 -4.39 -6.28 -0.41
CA ASP A 41 -4.80 -5.98 0.96
C ASP A 41 -4.36 -4.56 1.27
N VAL A 42 -5.20 -3.77 1.91
CA VAL A 42 -4.89 -2.39 2.26
C VAL A 42 -5.42 -2.09 3.64
N ASN A 43 -4.65 -1.38 4.43
CA ASN A 43 -5.16 -0.87 5.71
C ASN A 43 -4.49 0.48 5.97
N GLY A 44 -4.73 1.05 7.12
CA GLY A 44 -4.20 2.37 7.42
C GLY A 44 -2.69 2.40 7.58
N ASN A 45 -2.05 1.27 7.79
CA ASN A 45 -0.63 1.20 8.01
C ASN A 45 0.17 0.75 6.80
N GLY A 46 -0.46 0.12 5.84
CA GLY A 46 0.29 -0.37 4.71
C GLY A 46 -0.58 -1.08 3.69
N ALA A 47 0.08 -1.75 2.78
CA ALA A 47 -0.60 -2.45 1.69
C ALA A 47 0.23 -3.62 1.20
N LEU A 48 -0.44 -4.53 0.52
CA LEU A 48 0.19 -5.65 -0.13
C LEU A 48 -0.25 -5.59 -1.58
N PHE A 49 0.68 -5.64 -2.50
CA PHE A 49 0.35 -5.59 -3.93
C PHE A 49 1.38 -6.38 -4.72
N LEU A 50 1.12 -6.53 -6.01
CA LEU A 50 1.99 -7.30 -6.89
C LEU A 50 2.81 -6.36 -7.75
N LEU A 51 4.09 -6.63 -7.93
CA LEU A 51 4.93 -5.84 -8.81
C LEU A 51 5.88 -6.74 -9.57
N LYS A 52 6.27 -6.26 -10.73
CA LYS A 52 7.27 -6.95 -11.53
C LYS A 52 8.68 -6.56 -11.12
N GLN A 53 8.82 -5.47 -10.42
CA GLN A 53 10.13 -4.91 -10.11
C GLN A 53 10.90 -5.74 -9.11
N ASP A 54 12.21 -5.74 -9.25
CA ASP A 54 13.09 -6.39 -8.31
C ASP A 54 13.44 -5.35 -7.25
N LEU A 55 12.98 -5.57 -6.03
CA LEU A 55 13.12 -4.61 -4.95
C LEU A 55 13.80 -5.25 -3.76
N LYS A 56 14.32 -4.42 -2.87
CA LYS A 56 14.92 -4.88 -1.63
C LYS A 56 14.12 -4.35 -0.46
N ARG A 57 14.16 -5.08 0.63
CA ARG A 57 13.53 -4.61 1.87
C ARG A 57 14.18 -3.31 2.25
N GLY A 58 13.40 -2.40 2.75
CA GLY A 58 13.88 -1.07 3.12
C GLY A 58 13.79 -0.05 2.02
N THR A 59 13.46 -0.47 0.81
CA THR A 59 13.32 0.46 -0.30
C THR A 59 12.13 1.37 -0.07
N ARG A 60 12.31 2.65 -0.38
CA ARG A 60 11.23 3.62 -0.27
C ARG A 60 10.56 3.76 -1.61
N LEU A 61 9.25 3.76 -1.58
CA LEU A 61 8.45 3.86 -2.80
C LEU A 61 7.41 4.93 -2.61
N LYS A 62 6.96 5.52 -3.71
CA LYS A 62 5.83 6.40 -3.69
C LYS A 62 4.65 5.61 -4.17
N VAL A 63 3.61 5.55 -3.38
CA VAL A 63 2.44 4.73 -3.66
C VAL A 63 1.22 5.62 -3.75
N SER A 64 0.43 5.45 -4.80
CA SER A 64 -0.83 6.18 -4.97
C SER A 64 -1.93 5.19 -5.19
N LEU A 65 -3.01 5.34 -4.48
CA LEU A 65 -4.18 4.49 -4.69
C LEU A 65 -5.44 5.27 -4.35
N PRO A 66 -6.57 4.93 -4.98
CA PRO A 66 -7.81 5.61 -4.66
C PRO A 66 -8.27 5.20 -3.27
N LEU A 67 -8.89 6.11 -2.56
CA LEU A 67 -9.44 5.79 -1.26
C LEU A 67 -10.86 5.35 -1.43
N PRO A 68 -11.21 4.15 -0.97
CA PRO A 68 -12.59 3.71 -1.01
C PRO A 68 -13.42 4.65 -0.16
N ARG A 69 -14.67 4.79 -0.52
CA ARG A 69 -15.57 5.66 0.19
C ARG A 69 -15.57 5.35 1.68
N ALA A 70 -15.52 4.10 2.03
CA ALA A 70 -15.54 3.70 3.43
C ALA A 70 -14.33 4.18 4.22
N MET A 71 -13.24 4.53 3.56
CA MET A 71 -12.04 4.99 4.22
C MET A 71 -11.93 6.50 4.25
N ARG A 72 -12.83 7.21 3.60
CA ARG A 72 -12.77 8.66 3.59
C ARG A 72 -13.52 9.19 4.77
N LYS A 73 -12.94 10.14 5.44
CA LYS A 73 -13.61 10.72 6.57
C LYS A 73 -14.55 11.79 6.16
N ASN A 74 -14.29 12.40 5.03
CA ASN A 74 -15.13 13.49 4.62
C ASN A 74 -15.01 13.68 3.12
N ALA A 75 -16.07 14.22 2.55
CA ALA A 75 -16.16 14.35 1.12
C ALA A 75 -15.18 15.34 0.51
N PHE A 76 -14.60 16.18 1.32
CA PHE A 76 -13.64 17.15 0.81
C PHE A 76 -12.26 16.56 0.63
N PHE A 77 -12.01 15.37 1.14
CA PHE A 77 -10.71 14.75 0.95
C PHE A 77 -10.60 14.30 -0.48
N LYS A 78 -9.40 14.36 -1.01
CA LYS A 78 -9.18 13.86 -2.34
C LYS A 78 -9.45 12.37 -2.37
N PRO A 79 -9.95 11.87 -3.47
CA PRO A 79 -10.23 10.44 -3.57
C PRO A 79 -8.98 9.60 -3.76
N VAL A 80 -7.80 10.19 -3.75
CA VAL A 80 -6.56 9.49 -3.96
C VAL A 80 -5.66 9.68 -2.76
N TYR A 81 -5.10 8.59 -2.28
CA TYR A 81 -4.17 8.61 -1.18
C TYR A 81 -2.78 8.44 -1.76
N GLU A 82 -1.92 9.40 -1.51
CA GLU A 82 -0.54 9.34 -1.97
C GLU A 82 0.37 9.34 -0.76
N THR A 83 1.31 8.44 -0.72
CA THR A 83 2.18 8.35 0.45
C THR A 83 3.52 7.74 0.08
N VAL A 84 4.48 7.94 0.96
CA VAL A 84 5.75 7.24 0.87
C VAL A 84 5.61 5.97 1.69
N ALA A 85 6.08 4.88 1.16
CA ALA A 85 6.00 3.60 1.83
C ALA A 85 7.37 2.92 1.81
N VAL A 86 7.57 2.02 2.75
CA VAL A 86 8.83 1.29 2.84
C VAL A 86 8.54 -0.19 2.66
N VAL A 87 9.32 -0.84 1.82
CA VAL A 87 9.15 -2.27 1.58
C VAL A 87 9.59 -3.03 2.81
N VAL A 88 8.68 -3.82 3.39
CA VAL A 88 8.99 -4.60 4.59
C VAL A 88 9.04 -6.09 4.32
N ARG A 89 8.45 -6.55 3.22
CA ARG A 89 8.48 -7.99 2.92
C ARG A 89 8.31 -8.19 1.43
N ILE A 90 9.03 -9.15 0.90
CA ILE A 90 8.95 -9.50 -0.51
C ILE A 90 8.78 -11.00 -0.58
N GLU A 91 7.76 -11.47 -1.28
CA GLU A 91 7.45 -12.88 -1.39
C GLU A 91 7.17 -13.26 -2.82
N PRO A 92 7.42 -14.50 -3.19
CA PRO A 92 7.05 -14.95 -4.53
C PRO A 92 5.52 -15.02 -4.62
N SER A 93 5.01 -14.97 -5.82
CA SER A 93 3.58 -15.12 -6.04
C SER A 93 3.35 -16.32 -6.94
N ALA A 94 2.08 -16.62 -7.16
CA ALA A 94 1.72 -17.72 -8.05
C ALA A 94 2.19 -17.44 -9.47
N ASN A 95 2.23 -16.17 -9.85
CA ASN A 95 2.75 -15.78 -11.15
C ASN A 95 4.24 -15.47 -10.97
N SER A 96 5.11 -16.24 -11.61
CA SER A 96 6.53 -16.11 -11.39
C SER A 96 7.10 -14.77 -11.83
N GLU A 97 6.39 -14.03 -12.66
CA GLU A 97 6.85 -12.72 -13.08
C GLU A 97 6.51 -11.62 -12.11
N LEU A 98 5.68 -11.92 -11.13
CA LEU A 98 5.24 -10.93 -10.16
C LEU A 98 5.70 -11.33 -8.77
N ARG A 99 5.90 -10.35 -7.93
CA ARG A 99 6.24 -10.58 -6.54
C ARG A 99 5.22 -9.89 -5.67
N ARG A 100 4.97 -10.47 -4.52
CA ARG A 100 4.06 -9.87 -3.55
C ARG A 100 4.89 -8.94 -2.69
N ILE A 101 4.58 -7.66 -2.75
CA ILE A 101 5.33 -6.64 -2.05
C ILE A 101 4.47 -6.07 -0.93
N ALA A 102 4.95 -6.22 0.29
CA ALA A 102 4.26 -5.64 1.44
C ALA A 102 5.00 -4.38 1.85
N VAL A 103 4.27 -3.30 1.99
CA VAL A 103 4.86 -2.01 2.36
C VAL A 103 4.18 -1.44 3.59
N ARG A 104 4.92 -0.62 4.31
CA ARG A 104 4.39 0.11 5.46
C ARG A 104 4.37 1.58 5.08
N PHE A 105 3.24 2.23 5.28
CA PHE A 105 3.10 3.65 4.99
C PHE A 105 3.78 4.46 6.09
N ARG A 106 4.31 5.60 5.70
CA ARG A 106 4.88 6.53 6.68
C ARG A 106 3.73 7.30 7.30
N SER A 107 3.77 7.43 8.59
CA SER A 107 2.68 8.08 9.28
C SER A 107 2.50 9.54 8.90
N GLU A 108 3.55 10.20 8.52
CA GLU A 108 3.45 11.61 8.12
C GLU A 108 2.60 11.79 6.89
N SER A 109 2.46 10.75 6.11
CA SER A 109 1.71 10.85 4.88
C SER A 109 0.25 11.15 5.10
N ILE A 110 -0.26 10.76 6.22
CA ILE A 110 -1.66 10.99 6.51
C ILE A 110 -1.95 12.47 6.64
N LYS A 111 -1.02 13.21 7.21
CA LYS A 111 -1.19 14.62 7.36
C LYS A 111 -1.16 15.28 6.02
N PHE A 112 -0.31 14.81 5.15
CA PHE A 112 -0.18 15.36 3.85
C PHE A 112 -1.47 15.24 3.07
N LEU A 113 -2.17 14.16 3.27
CA LEU A 113 -3.42 13.93 2.60
C LEU A 113 -4.40 15.04 2.95
N ARG A 114 -4.44 15.45 4.18
CA ARG A 114 -5.36 16.49 4.57
C ARG A 114 -5.02 17.82 3.97
N ARG A 115 -3.75 18.09 3.80
CA ARG A 115 -3.40 19.32 3.25
C ARG A 115 -3.69 19.37 1.84
N ALA A 116 -3.67 18.32 1.14
CA ALA A 116 -3.94 18.28 -0.26
C ALA A 116 -5.34 18.70 -0.59
N SER A 117 -6.18 18.77 0.37
CA SER A 117 -7.56 19.18 0.08
C SER A 117 -7.77 20.70 0.09
#